data_9f8187aa7ed69e3575f7cc3d72fc5b27
#
_entry.id   9f8187aa7ed69e3575f7cc3d72fc5b27
#
_cell.length_a   1.000
_cell.length_b   1.000
_cell.length_c   1.000
_cell.angle_alpha   90.00
_cell.angle_beta   90.00
_cell.angle_gamma   90.00
#
_symmetry.space_group_name_H-M   'P 1'
#
loop_
_entity.id
_entity.type
_entity.pdbx_description
1 polymer ?
#
loop_
_entity_poly.entity_id
_entity_poly.type
_entity_poly.pdbx_seq_one_letter_code
_entity_poly.pdbx_strand_id
1 'polypeptide(L)'
;MASRVEGFDEKILACAKEEFLEKGYTDASIRTIAQNAGVSTSTIYTRYSDKEGLFRFLVEPAANGLKELLRQSLNGFSSLTEREQNEKIMEYSDRGFEGVIAYIYEYFSEFKLLITGAPGNYYQEFLEGLVQLDTDC
;
A
#
# COMPACT_ATOMS: atom_id res chain seq x y z
N MET A 1 15.37 19.84 10.52
CA MET A 1 15.71 19.32 9.18
C MET A 1 14.83 18.14 8.75
N ALA A 2 14.59 17.19 9.66
CA ALA A 2 13.70 16.05 9.35
C ALA A 2 12.31 16.50 8.90
N SER A 3 11.70 17.46 9.60
CA SER A 3 10.37 17.96 9.26
C SER A 3 10.31 18.62 7.88
N ARG A 4 11.40 19.26 7.47
CA ARG A 4 11.48 19.88 6.15
C ARG A 4 11.55 18.83 5.04
N VAL A 5 12.32 17.77 5.28
CA VAL A 5 12.44 16.64 4.36
C VAL A 5 11.10 15.91 4.26
N GLU A 6 10.45 15.68 5.40
CA GLU A 6 9.13 15.05 5.46
C GLU A 6 8.08 15.86 4.70
N GLY A 7 8.12 17.20 4.82
CA GLY A 7 7.20 18.08 4.11
C GLY A 7 7.32 17.94 2.60
N PHE A 8 8.54 17.84 2.08
CA PHE A 8 8.77 17.65 0.65
C PHE A 8 8.27 16.28 0.20
N ASP A 9 8.52 15.22 0.98
CA ASP A 9 8.06 13.88 0.65
C ASP A 9 6.54 13.79 0.62
N GLU A 10 5.87 14.35 1.61
CA GLU A 10 4.41 14.36 1.65
C GLU A 10 3.83 15.06 0.43
N LYS A 11 4.41 16.20 0.05
CA LYS A 11 3.94 16.97 -1.10
C LYS A 11 4.18 16.20 -2.41
N ILE A 12 5.37 15.62 -2.57
CA ILE A 12 5.69 14.81 -3.75
C ILE A 12 4.74 13.63 -3.86
N LEU A 13 4.53 12.90 -2.77
CA LEU A 13 3.66 11.73 -2.76
C LEU A 13 2.21 12.10 -3.02
N ALA A 14 1.73 13.21 -2.48
CA ALA A 14 0.37 13.70 -2.75
C ALA A 14 0.20 14.04 -4.23
N CYS A 15 1.15 14.74 -4.82
CA CYS A 15 1.11 15.09 -6.24
C CYS A 15 1.23 13.85 -7.12
N ALA A 16 2.07 12.89 -6.71
CA ALA A 16 2.21 11.63 -7.42
C ALA A 16 0.91 10.84 -7.41
N LYS A 17 0.25 10.79 -6.26
CA LYS A 17 -1.03 10.09 -6.14
C LYS A 17 -2.07 10.67 -7.09
N GLU A 18 -2.19 11.99 -7.13
CA GLU A 18 -3.12 12.65 -8.06
C GLU A 18 -2.79 12.33 -9.51
N GLU A 19 -1.53 12.41 -9.87
CA GLU A 19 -1.09 12.17 -11.24
C GLU A 19 -1.36 10.72 -11.67
N PHE A 20 -1.01 9.76 -10.82
CA PHE A 20 -1.25 8.35 -11.11
C PHE A 20 -2.74 8.02 -11.19
N LEU A 21 -3.55 8.59 -10.30
CA LEU A 21 -5.00 8.35 -10.33
C LEU A 21 -5.65 8.95 -11.56
N GLU A 22 -5.20 10.13 -11.97
CA GLU A 22 -5.78 10.83 -13.12
C GLU A 22 -5.39 10.20 -14.45
N LYS A 23 -4.11 9.85 -14.62
CA LYS A 23 -3.57 9.42 -15.91
C LYS A 23 -3.21 7.95 -16.00
N GLY A 24 -3.16 7.24 -14.88
CA GLY A 24 -2.64 5.88 -14.80
C GLY A 24 -1.12 5.89 -14.75
N TYR A 25 -0.54 4.75 -14.40
CA TYR A 25 0.91 4.64 -14.23
C TYR A 25 1.66 4.97 -15.52
N THR A 26 1.23 4.38 -16.63
CA THR A 26 1.95 4.49 -17.91
C THR A 26 2.02 5.94 -18.40
N ASP A 27 0.92 6.67 -18.29
CA ASP A 27 0.82 8.04 -18.80
C ASP A 27 1.20 9.10 -17.80
N ALA A 28 1.39 8.74 -16.54
CA ALA A 28 1.78 9.69 -15.50
C ALA A 28 3.18 10.26 -15.78
N SER A 29 3.35 11.56 -15.51
CA SER A 29 4.55 12.30 -15.83
C SER A 29 5.29 12.76 -14.58
N ILE A 30 6.54 12.33 -14.44
CA ILE A 30 7.41 12.80 -13.35
C ILE A 30 7.58 14.33 -13.42
N ARG A 31 7.66 14.89 -14.63
CA ARG A 31 7.78 16.33 -14.82
C ARG A 31 6.57 17.07 -14.22
N THR A 32 5.38 16.56 -14.49
CA THR A 32 4.15 17.17 -13.95
C THR A 32 4.12 17.06 -12.43
N ILE A 33 4.49 15.90 -11.89
CA ILE A 33 4.56 15.71 -10.44
C ILE A 33 5.52 16.72 -9.82
N ALA A 34 6.71 16.87 -10.40
CA ALA A 34 7.73 17.79 -9.90
C ALA A 34 7.22 19.24 -9.93
N GLN A 35 6.59 19.65 -11.03
CA GLN A 35 6.04 20.99 -11.17
C GLN A 35 5.00 21.26 -10.09
N ASN A 36 4.07 20.34 -9.90
CA ASN A 36 3.00 20.51 -8.91
C ASN A 36 3.53 20.49 -7.48
N ALA A 37 4.58 19.73 -7.23
CA ALA A 37 5.19 19.66 -5.90
C ALA A 37 6.19 20.79 -5.64
N GLY A 38 6.54 21.57 -6.66
CA GLY A 38 7.49 22.67 -6.51
C GLY A 38 8.93 22.21 -6.34
N VAL A 39 9.29 21.08 -6.92
CA VAL A 39 10.65 20.53 -6.88
C VAL A 39 11.15 20.24 -8.29
N SER A 40 12.44 19.96 -8.43
CA SER A 40 13.00 19.55 -9.71
C SER A 40 12.78 18.06 -9.95
N THR A 41 12.80 17.63 -11.21
CA THR A 41 12.74 16.20 -11.53
C THR A 41 13.94 15.46 -10.93
N SER A 42 15.11 16.12 -10.88
CA SER A 42 16.30 15.56 -10.24
C SER A 42 16.06 15.17 -8.79
N THR A 43 15.31 15.99 -8.06
CA THR A 43 14.97 15.72 -6.68
C THR A 43 14.20 14.40 -6.56
N ILE A 44 13.21 14.21 -7.45
CA ILE A 44 12.40 12.99 -7.45
C ILE A 44 13.26 11.78 -7.82
N TYR A 45 14.07 11.87 -8.85
CA TYR A 45 14.93 10.75 -9.27
C TYR A 45 15.95 10.40 -8.20
N THR A 46 16.51 11.39 -7.51
CA THR A 46 17.47 11.14 -6.43
C THR A 46 16.84 10.40 -5.25
N ARG A 47 15.60 10.77 -4.89
CA ARG A 47 14.93 10.19 -3.72
C ARG A 47 14.26 8.85 -4.01
N TYR A 48 13.69 8.68 -5.19
CA TYR A 48 12.82 7.53 -5.49
C TYR A 48 13.34 6.66 -6.63
N SER A 49 14.44 7.00 -7.23
CA SER A 49 15.13 6.32 -8.33
C SER A 49 14.46 6.52 -9.69
N ASP A 50 13.19 6.17 -9.81
CA ASP A 50 12.45 6.30 -11.06
C ASP A 50 10.95 6.35 -10.78
N LYS A 51 10.15 6.33 -11.84
CA LYS A 51 8.68 6.37 -11.70
C LYS A 51 8.16 5.15 -10.94
N GLU A 52 8.72 3.98 -11.18
CA GLU A 52 8.34 2.77 -10.46
C GLU A 52 8.69 2.89 -8.98
N GLY A 53 9.86 3.42 -8.66
CA GLY A 53 10.28 3.64 -7.27
C GLY A 53 9.34 4.60 -6.55
N LEU A 54 8.94 5.68 -7.22
CA LEU A 54 7.99 6.63 -6.68
C LEU A 54 6.62 5.97 -6.44
N PHE A 55 6.15 5.18 -7.39
CA PHE A 55 4.90 4.44 -7.26
C PHE A 55 4.94 3.49 -6.08
N ARG A 56 6.03 2.73 -5.93
CA ARG A 56 6.20 1.79 -4.82
C ARG A 56 6.19 2.51 -3.47
N PHE A 57 6.90 3.63 -3.36
CA PHE A 57 6.88 4.44 -2.14
C PHE A 57 5.48 4.89 -1.77
N LEU A 58 4.67 5.19 -2.79
CA LEU A 58 3.30 5.66 -2.57
C LEU A 58 2.39 4.55 -2.05
N VAL A 59 2.45 3.35 -2.63
CA VAL A 59 1.50 2.28 -2.33
C VAL A 59 2.00 1.27 -1.30
N GLU A 60 3.32 1.13 -1.11
CA GLU A 60 3.88 0.13 -0.19
C GLU A 60 3.42 0.28 1.26
N PRO A 61 3.36 1.50 1.83
CA PRO A 61 2.89 1.59 3.22
C PRO A 61 1.51 1.01 3.42
N ALA A 62 0.58 1.28 2.49
CA ALA A 62 -0.77 0.71 2.57
C ALA A 62 -0.76 -0.80 2.37
N ALA A 63 0.01 -1.28 1.39
CA ALA A 63 0.13 -2.71 1.12
C ALA A 63 0.72 -3.47 2.31
N ASN A 64 1.80 -2.93 2.88
CA ASN A 64 2.45 -3.56 4.03
C ASN A 64 1.57 -3.53 5.27
N GLY A 65 0.82 -2.46 5.47
CA GLY A 65 -0.13 -2.35 6.57
C GLY A 65 -1.24 -3.38 6.47
N LEU A 66 -1.73 -3.66 5.27
CA LEU A 66 -2.72 -4.71 5.05
C LEU A 66 -2.16 -6.08 5.40
N LYS A 67 -0.94 -6.38 4.95
CA LYS A 67 -0.27 -7.64 5.28
C LYS A 67 -0.12 -7.83 6.78
N GLU A 68 0.28 -6.76 7.48
CA GLU A 68 0.44 -6.82 8.93
C GLU A 68 -0.89 -7.03 9.64
N LEU A 69 -1.95 -6.35 9.20
CA LEU A 69 -3.29 -6.52 9.73
C LEU A 69 -3.76 -7.97 9.58
N LEU A 70 -3.57 -8.55 8.41
CA LEU A 70 -3.94 -9.94 8.16
C LEU A 70 -3.10 -10.90 8.99
N ARG A 71 -1.79 -10.66 9.12
CA ARG A 71 -0.91 -11.49 9.93
C ARG A 71 -1.35 -11.50 11.39
N GLN A 72 -1.67 -10.34 11.94
CA GLN A 72 -2.15 -10.23 13.32
C GLN A 72 -3.46 -11.01 13.52
N SER A 73 -4.38 -10.90 12.57
CA SER A 73 -5.64 -11.65 12.62
C SER A 73 -5.41 -13.14 12.59
N LEU A 74 -4.56 -13.62 11.68
CA LEU A 74 -4.24 -15.05 11.55
C LEU A 74 -3.53 -15.57 12.81
N ASN A 75 -2.56 -14.82 13.32
CA ASN A 75 -1.84 -15.21 14.54
C ASN A 75 -2.76 -15.27 15.74
N GLY A 76 -3.67 -14.29 15.88
CA GLY A 76 -4.65 -14.28 16.96
C GLY A 76 -5.54 -15.50 16.91
N PHE A 77 -6.00 -15.88 15.71
CA PHE A 77 -6.84 -17.06 15.52
C PHE A 77 -6.05 -18.35 15.76
N SER A 78 -4.84 -18.45 15.21
CA SER A 78 -4.04 -19.68 15.32
C SER A 78 -3.52 -19.92 16.73
N SER A 79 -3.50 -18.90 17.60
CA SER A 79 -3.09 -19.07 19.00
C SER A 79 -4.21 -19.69 19.86
N LEU A 80 -5.43 -19.78 19.33
CA LEU A 80 -6.55 -20.37 20.04
C LEU A 80 -6.48 -21.90 19.99
N THR A 81 -7.10 -22.54 20.99
CA THR A 81 -7.27 -23.99 20.95
C THR A 81 -8.22 -24.37 19.82
N GLU A 82 -8.18 -25.63 19.39
CA GLU A 82 -9.08 -26.13 18.35
C GLU A 82 -10.55 -25.87 18.70
N ARG A 83 -10.91 -26.10 19.95
CA ARG A 83 -12.27 -25.84 20.42
C ARG A 83 -12.64 -24.37 20.31
N GLU A 84 -11.73 -23.47 20.73
CA GLU A 84 -11.96 -22.05 20.66
C GLU A 84 -12.07 -21.57 19.22
N GLN A 85 -11.27 -22.15 18.32
CA GLN A 85 -11.34 -21.84 16.89
C GLN A 85 -12.70 -22.19 16.33
N ASN A 86 -13.22 -23.37 16.68
CA ASN A 86 -14.53 -23.81 16.22
C ASN A 86 -15.66 -22.92 16.74
N GLU A 87 -15.56 -22.51 17.99
CA GLU A 87 -16.59 -21.66 18.64
C GLU A 87 -16.54 -20.23 18.13
N LYS A 88 -15.36 -19.70 17.80
CA LYS A 88 -15.17 -18.27 17.50
C LYS A 88 -14.91 -17.97 16.03
N ILE A 89 -14.96 -18.96 15.16
CA ILE A 89 -14.61 -18.79 13.75
C ILE A 89 -15.45 -17.69 13.08
N MET A 90 -16.74 -17.66 13.36
CA MET A 90 -17.62 -16.63 12.77
C MET A 90 -17.27 -15.25 13.28
N GLU A 91 -17.02 -15.12 14.57
CA GLU A 91 -16.64 -13.87 15.19
C GLU A 91 -15.35 -13.31 14.63
N TYR A 92 -14.31 -14.16 14.52
CA TYR A 92 -13.02 -13.76 13.97
C TYR A 92 -13.13 -13.39 12.50
N SER A 93 -13.92 -14.15 11.74
CA SER A 93 -14.16 -13.84 10.32
C SER A 93 -14.84 -12.50 10.15
N ASP A 94 -15.88 -12.23 10.93
CA ASP A 94 -16.61 -10.97 10.84
C ASP A 94 -15.75 -9.79 11.23
N ARG A 95 -15.05 -9.87 12.35
CA ARG A 95 -14.17 -8.79 12.82
C ARG A 95 -13.00 -8.56 11.86
N GLY A 96 -12.39 -9.64 11.40
CA GLY A 96 -11.30 -9.54 10.46
C GLY A 96 -11.74 -8.91 9.16
N PHE A 97 -12.91 -9.32 8.68
CA PHE A 97 -13.46 -8.79 7.43
C PHE A 97 -13.78 -7.31 7.54
N GLU A 98 -14.43 -6.91 8.65
CA GLU A 98 -14.73 -5.49 8.90
C GLU A 98 -13.45 -4.65 8.99
N GLY A 99 -12.44 -5.15 9.68
CA GLY A 99 -11.15 -4.46 9.82
C GLY A 99 -10.45 -4.29 8.49
N VAL A 100 -10.46 -5.33 7.66
CA VAL A 100 -9.84 -5.30 6.34
C VAL A 100 -10.58 -4.31 5.43
N ILE A 101 -11.90 -4.35 5.43
CA ILE A 101 -12.70 -3.41 4.62
C ILE A 101 -12.46 -1.97 5.06
N ALA A 102 -12.47 -1.69 6.36
CA ALA A 102 -12.22 -0.36 6.88
C ALA A 102 -10.83 0.15 6.46
N TYR A 103 -9.83 -0.71 6.55
CA TYR A 103 -8.48 -0.37 6.15
C TYR A 103 -8.39 -0.05 4.65
N ILE A 104 -9.01 -0.87 3.82
CA ILE A 104 -9.02 -0.65 2.36
C ILE A 104 -9.72 0.68 2.03
N TYR A 105 -10.82 0.99 2.69
CA TYR A 105 -11.49 2.27 2.49
C TYR A 105 -10.62 3.45 2.90
N GLU A 106 -9.89 3.33 4.01
CA GLU A 106 -8.99 4.39 4.48
C GLU A 106 -7.90 4.68 3.46
N TYR A 107 -7.36 3.63 2.82
CA TYR A 107 -6.29 3.74 1.82
C TYR A 107 -6.80 3.40 0.42
N PHE A 108 -8.05 3.76 0.13
CA PHE A 108 -8.72 3.36 -1.11
C PHE A 108 -7.93 3.75 -2.36
N SER A 109 -7.36 4.97 -2.38
CA SER A 109 -6.62 5.45 -3.54
C SER A 109 -5.38 4.59 -3.82
N GLU A 110 -4.64 4.23 -2.76
CA GLU A 110 -3.44 3.41 -2.88
C GLU A 110 -3.79 2.01 -3.38
N PHE A 111 -4.85 1.40 -2.85
CA PHE A 111 -5.27 0.07 -3.30
C PHE A 111 -5.83 0.10 -4.72
N LYS A 112 -6.54 1.16 -5.09
CA LYS A 112 -7.00 1.34 -6.47
C LYS A 112 -5.82 1.36 -7.44
N LEU A 113 -4.78 2.11 -7.12
CA LEU A 113 -3.57 2.16 -7.93
C LEU A 113 -2.88 0.81 -8.01
N LEU A 114 -2.78 0.11 -6.89
CA LEU A 114 -2.13 -1.20 -6.83
C LEU A 114 -2.84 -2.21 -7.73
N ILE A 115 -4.16 -2.22 -7.71
CA ILE A 115 -4.95 -3.18 -8.46
C ILE A 115 -5.03 -2.83 -9.95
N THR A 116 -5.19 -1.54 -10.27
CA THR A 116 -5.49 -1.12 -11.64
C THR A 116 -4.29 -0.66 -12.44
N GLY A 117 -3.17 -0.33 -11.80
CA GLY A 117 -2.10 0.33 -12.52
C GLY A 117 -0.69 0.04 -12.05
N ALA A 118 -0.47 -0.98 -11.22
CA ALA A 118 0.86 -1.26 -10.72
C ALA A 118 1.80 -1.69 -11.86
N PRO A 119 3.04 -1.16 -11.88
CA PRO A 119 4.00 -1.49 -12.92
C PRO A 119 4.61 -2.88 -12.74
N GLY A 120 4.97 -3.51 -13.86
CA GLY A 120 5.71 -4.76 -13.87
C GLY A 120 5.02 -5.86 -13.08
N ASN A 121 5.75 -6.49 -12.18
CA ASN A 121 5.28 -7.61 -11.38
C ASN A 121 4.82 -7.20 -9.98
N TYR A 122 4.70 -5.91 -9.69
CA TYR A 122 4.43 -5.45 -8.33
C TYR A 122 3.12 -6.01 -7.77
N TYR A 123 2.07 -6.03 -8.58
CA TYR A 123 0.77 -6.58 -8.17
C TYR A 123 0.90 -8.06 -7.82
N GLN A 124 1.62 -8.82 -8.64
CA GLN A 124 1.84 -10.24 -8.39
C GLN A 124 2.68 -10.46 -7.13
N GLU A 125 3.72 -9.65 -6.93
CA GLU A 125 4.53 -9.71 -5.71
C GLU A 125 3.67 -9.48 -4.47
N PHE A 126 2.75 -8.52 -4.55
CA PHE A 126 1.82 -8.23 -3.46
C PHE A 126 0.92 -9.43 -3.17
N LEU A 127 0.33 -10.04 -4.21
CA LEU A 127 -0.53 -11.22 -4.05
C LEU A 127 0.26 -12.40 -3.47
N GLU A 128 1.46 -12.63 -3.96
CA GLU A 128 2.33 -13.69 -3.44
C GLU A 128 2.64 -13.47 -1.95
N GLY A 129 2.87 -12.23 -1.57
CA GLY A 129 3.08 -11.87 -0.17
C GLY A 129 1.88 -12.20 0.71
N LEU A 130 0.66 -12.00 0.20
CA LEU A 130 -0.55 -12.38 0.93
C LEU A 130 -0.70 -13.89 1.05
N VAL A 131 -0.42 -14.61 -0.03
CA VAL A 131 -0.45 -16.08 -0.01
C VAL A 131 0.58 -16.64 0.95
N GLN A 132 1.76 -16.03 1.02
CA GLN A 132 2.82 -16.44 1.94
C GLN A 132 2.36 -16.38 3.40
N LEU A 133 1.50 -15.43 3.75
CA LEU A 133 0.95 -15.33 5.11
C LEU A 133 0.18 -16.59 5.50
N ASP A 134 -0.61 -17.14 4.57
CA ASP A 134 -1.36 -18.37 4.81
C ASP A 134 -0.41 -19.55 5.02
N THR A 135 0.68 -19.60 4.28
CA THR A 135 1.65 -20.69 4.35
C THR A 135 2.46 -20.65 5.65
N ASP A 136 2.77 -19.46 6.14
CA ASP A 136 3.56 -19.27 7.36
C ASP A 136 2.75 -19.51 8.64
N CYS A 137 1.45 -19.61 8.53
CA CYS A 137 0.55 -19.93 9.64
C CYS A 137 0.14 -21.39 9.58
#